data_26d9c29d65d30f8d2310b61fffd07d36
#
_entry.id   26d9c29d65d30f8d2310b61fffd07d36
#
_cell.length_a   1.000
_cell.length_b   1.000
_cell.length_c   1.000
_cell.angle_alpha   90.00
_cell.angle_beta   90.00
_cell.angle_gamma   90.00
#
_symmetry.space_group_name_H-M   'P 1'
#
loop_
_entity.id
_entity.type
_entity.pdbx_description
1 polymer ?
#
loop_
_entity_poly.entity_id
_entity_poly.type
_entity_poly.pdbx_seq_one_letter_code
_entity_poly.pdbx_strand_id
1 'polypeptide(L)'
;MNRKIIPSFVFILSFFIYSCGFTPQYAGFKNLEFDLIIDEVSGDRDFNNQIKSQIKRYDRNRDNAEKIKISYNSSYKKIILSKNTKGEATKYNLKVNVIFNVEFENNSKEIIFNDEFKIDKIDDTI
;
A
#
# COMPACT_ATOMS: atom_id res chain seq x y z
N MET A 1 43.34 35.59 -18.54
CA MET A 1 42.12 34.86 -18.08
C MET A 1 42.38 33.36 -18.20
N ASN A 2 42.37 32.65 -17.09
CA ASN A 2 43.01 31.34 -16.90
C ASN A 2 42.27 30.18 -17.59
N ARG A 3 42.78 29.77 -18.75
CA ARG A 3 42.29 28.57 -19.50
C ARG A 3 42.45 27.23 -18.74
N LYS A 4 43.08 27.25 -17.55
CA LYS A 4 43.36 26.04 -16.74
C LYS A 4 42.28 25.77 -15.68
N ILE A 5 41.32 26.67 -15.44
CA ILE A 5 40.29 26.50 -14.39
C ILE A 5 39.09 25.71 -14.92
N ILE A 6 38.81 25.77 -16.20
CA ILE A 6 37.66 25.10 -16.82
C ILE A 6 37.74 23.58 -16.72
N PRO A 7 38.88 22.89 -17.00
CA PRO A 7 38.94 21.44 -16.91
C PRO A 7 38.81 20.95 -15.46
N SER A 8 39.29 21.72 -14.47
CA SER A 8 39.15 21.36 -13.06
C SER A 8 37.71 21.45 -12.57
N PHE A 9 36.95 22.42 -13.01
CA PHE A 9 35.56 22.61 -12.64
C PHE A 9 34.65 21.51 -13.25
N VAL A 10 34.92 21.12 -14.50
CA VAL A 10 34.20 20.01 -15.16
C VAL A 10 34.47 18.68 -14.46
N PHE A 11 35.69 18.45 -13.98
CA PHE A 11 36.03 17.23 -13.26
C PHE A 11 35.33 17.13 -11.89
N ILE A 12 35.18 18.23 -11.17
CA ILE A 12 34.43 18.28 -9.89
C ILE A 12 32.94 18.06 -10.14
N LEU A 13 32.37 18.64 -11.17
CA LEU A 13 30.95 18.47 -11.51
C LEU A 13 30.60 17.03 -11.91
N SER A 14 31.55 16.31 -12.53
CA SER A 14 31.39 14.90 -12.90
C SER A 14 31.24 13.97 -11.67
N PHE A 15 31.82 14.32 -10.52
CA PHE A 15 31.70 13.54 -9.29
C PHE A 15 30.31 13.59 -8.67
N PHE A 16 29.56 14.67 -8.89
CA PHE A 16 28.19 14.80 -8.36
C PHE A 16 27.16 13.96 -9.12
N ILE A 17 27.45 13.54 -10.34
CA ILE A 17 26.52 12.76 -11.17
C ILE A 17 26.53 11.27 -10.75
N TYR A 18 27.61 10.77 -10.16
CA TYR A 18 27.71 9.39 -9.69
C TYR A 18 27.08 9.12 -8.32
N SER A 19 26.62 10.16 -7.61
CA SER A 19 26.07 10.03 -6.25
C SER A 19 24.57 9.75 -6.20
N CYS A 20 23.84 9.74 -7.33
CA CYS A 20 22.44 9.35 -7.35
C CYS A 20 22.28 7.85 -7.63
N GLY A 21 22.79 7.03 -6.74
CA GLY A 21 22.42 5.63 -6.65
C GLY A 21 21.03 5.48 -6.03
N PHE A 22 19.99 5.94 -6.74
CA PHE A 22 18.61 5.65 -6.38
C PHE A 22 18.33 4.19 -6.75
N THR A 23 18.63 3.28 -5.84
CA THR A 23 18.13 1.90 -5.92
C THR A 23 16.68 1.93 -5.43
N PRO A 24 15.69 1.75 -6.32
CA PRO A 24 14.30 1.66 -5.87
C PRO A 24 14.19 0.47 -4.92
N GLN A 25 13.79 0.71 -3.68
CA GLN A 25 13.63 -0.33 -2.64
C GLN A 25 12.68 -1.47 -3.09
N TYR A 26 11.90 -1.23 -4.13
CA TYR A 26 10.98 -2.21 -4.72
C TYR A 26 11.60 -3.10 -5.81
N ALA A 27 12.85 -2.88 -6.20
CA ALA A 27 13.52 -3.72 -7.20
C ALA A 27 13.84 -5.14 -6.68
N GLY A 28 13.92 -5.32 -5.35
CA GLY A 28 14.16 -6.62 -4.72
C GLY A 28 13.01 -7.63 -4.85
N PHE A 29 11.79 -7.15 -5.10
CA PHE A 29 10.61 -8.03 -5.23
C PHE A 29 10.45 -8.67 -6.61
N LYS A 30 11.25 -8.28 -7.61
CA LYS A 30 11.17 -8.83 -8.96
C LYS A 30 11.60 -10.29 -9.08
N ASN A 31 12.36 -10.80 -8.12
CA ASN A 31 12.91 -12.16 -8.14
C ASN A 31 12.20 -13.11 -7.18
N LEU A 32 11.17 -12.67 -6.46
CA LEU A 32 10.36 -13.56 -5.64
C LEU A 32 9.33 -14.25 -6.55
N GLU A 33 9.57 -15.52 -6.83
CA GLU A 33 8.65 -16.37 -7.57
C GLU A 33 7.65 -16.98 -6.58
N PHE A 34 6.61 -16.22 -6.23
CA PHE A 34 5.51 -16.68 -5.39
C PHE A 34 4.17 -16.44 -6.07
N ASP A 35 3.22 -17.30 -5.75
CA ASP A 35 1.83 -17.21 -6.16
C ASP A 35 0.96 -16.93 -4.93
N LEU A 36 0.04 -15.98 -5.02
CA LEU A 36 -0.83 -15.60 -3.92
C LEU A 36 -2.18 -16.31 -4.04
N ILE A 37 -2.50 -17.13 -3.07
CA ILE A 37 -3.79 -17.83 -3.00
C ILE A 37 -4.62 -17.20 -1.88
N ILE A 38 -5.77 -16.65 -2.24
CA ILE A 38 -6.75 -16.17 -1.25
C ILE A 38 -7.58 -17.38 -0.82
N ASP A 39 -7.45 -17.76 0.45
CA ASP A 39 -8.11 -18.94 1.03
C ASP A 39 -9.44 -18.54 1.68
N GLU A 40 -9.41 -17.91 2.84
CA GLU A 40 -10.60 -17.48 3.57
C GLU A 40 -10.73 -15.97 3.64
N VAL A 41 -11.96 -15.47 3.43
CA VAL A 41 -12.29 -14.05 3.49
C VAL A 41 -13.55 -13.83 4.29
N SER A 42 -13.48 -13.01 5.33
CA SER A 42 -14.61 -12.67 6.19
C SER A 42 -14.67 -11.16 6.49
N GLY A 43 -15.82 -10.71 6.99
CA GLY A 43 -16.03 -9.31 7.36
C GLY A 43 -16.76 -8.48 6.32
N ASP A 44 -16.40 -7.20 6.18
CA ASP A 44 -17.09 -6.26 5.28
C ASP A 44 -16.90 -6.64 3.80
N ARG A 45 -18.02 -6.87 3.10
CA ARG A 45 -18.02 -7.38 1.73
C ARG A 45 -17.39 -6.43 0.73
N ASP A 46 -17.75 -5.15 0.80
CA ASP A 46 -17.32 -4.17 -0.20
C ASP A 46 -15.84 -3.84 -0.02
N PHE A 47 -15.42 -3.75 1.23
CA PHE A 47 -14.02 -3.55 1.57
C PHE A 47 -13.17 -4.77 1.19
N ASN A 48 -13.68 -5.98 1.43
CA ASN A 48 -13.04 -7.22 1.02
C ASN A 48 -12.83 -7.32 -0.49
N ASN A 49 -13.80 -6.87 -1.29
CA ASN A 49 -13.66 -6.83 -2.75
C ASN A 49 -12.53 -5.91 -3.21
N GLN A 50 -12.34 -4.77 -2.52
CA GLN A 50 -11.23 -3.85 -2.79
C GLN A 50 -9.89 -4.49 -2.43
N ILE A 51 -9.77 -5.10 -1.25
CA ILE A 51 -8.55 -5.82 -0.83
C ILE A 51 -8.21 -6.92 -1.83
N LYS A 52 -9.20 -7.75 -2.20
CA LYS A 52 -9.02 -8.84 -3.17
C LYS A 52 -8.51 -8.33 -4.53
N SER A 53 -9.05 -7.22 -5.00
CA SER A 53 -8.61 -6.62 -6.27
C SER A 53 -7.16 -6.13 -6.21
N GLN A 54 -6.71 -5.64 -5.07
CA GLN A 54 -5.32 -5.22 -4.86
C GLN A 54 -4.38 -6.42 -4.79
N ILE A 55 -4.74 -7.46 -4.03
CA ILE A 55 -3.93 -8.70 -3.92
C ILE A 55 -3.74 -9.34 -5.29
N LYS A 56 -4.80 -9.42 -6.11
CA LYS A 56 -4.74 -9.98 -7.46
C LYS A 56 -3.77 -9.26 -8.41
N ARG A 57 -3.43 -8.01 -8.16
CA ARG A 57 -2.43 -7.30 -8.97
C ARG A 57 -1.02 -7.85 -8.79
N TYR A 58 -0.76 -8.52 -7.67
CA TYR A 58 0.53 -9.13 -7.34
C TYR A 58 0.57 -10.62 -7.66
N ASP A 59 -0.59 -11.23 -7.89
CA ASP A 59 -0.72 -12.61 -8.32
C ASP A 59 -0.27 -12.74 -9.78
N ARG A 60 0.75 -13.55 -10.03
CA ARG A 60 1.33 -13.75 -11.36
C ARG A 60 1.02 -15.11 -11.97
N ASN A 61 0.33 -15.97 -11.22
CA ASN A 61 -0.12 -17.31 -11.63
C ASN A 61 0.97 -18.06 -12.43
N ARG A 62 2.07 -18.40 -11.77
CA ARG A 62 3.19 -19.13 -12.37
C ARG A 62 3.15 -20.60 -11.92
N ASP A 63 3.24 -21.51 -12.84
CA ASP A 63 3.10 -22.96 -12.59
C ASP A 63 4.12 -23.56 -11.61
N ASN A 64 5.27 -22.91 -11.41
CA ASN A 64 6.35 -23.39 -10.55
C ASN A 64 6.66 -22.44 -9.36
N ALA A 65 5.79 -21.49 -9.05
CA ALA A 65 6.00 -20.54 -7.97
C ALA A 65 5.62 -21.15 -6.61
N GLU A 66 6.31 -20.72 -5.56
CA GLU A 66 5.92 -21.05 -4.18
C GLU A 66 4.57 -20.41 -3.85
N LYS A 67 3.70 -21.18 -3.22
CA LYS A 67 2.33 -20.75 -2.92
C LYS A 67 2.24 -20.15 -1.54
N ILE A 68 1.79 -18.90 -1.48
CA ILE A 68 1.50 -18.19 -0.23
C ILE A 68 -0.02 -18.10 -0.09
N LYS A 69 -0.56 -18.70 0.96
CA LYS A 69 -1.99 -18.59 1.29
C LYS A 69 -2.23 -17.36 2.14
N ILE A 70 -3.26 -16.61 1.79
CA ILE A 70 -3.69 -15.43 2.51
C ILE A 70 -5.14 -15.58 2.89
N SER A 71 -5.41 -15.57 4.19
CA SER A 71 -6.76 -15.42 4.74
C SER A 71 -6.87 -14.08 5.42
N TYR A 72 -8.02 -13.42 5.35
CA TYR A 72 -8.18 -12.15 6.03
C TYR A 72 -9.61 -11.89 6.49
N ASN A 73 -9.68 -11.13 7.58
CA ASN A 73 -10.93 -10.62 8.14
C ASN A 73 -10.88 -9.09 8.14
N SER A 74 -11.88 -8.45 7.58
CA SER A 74 -11.97 -7.00 7.55
C SER A 74 -13.18 -6.45 8.31
N SER A 75 -13.00 -5.31 8.93
CA SER A 75 -14.06 -4.54 9.59
C SER A 75 -13.97 -3.08 9.15
N TYR A 76 -15.06 -2.53 8.68
CA TYR A 76 -15.18 -1.14 8.29
C TYR A 76 -16.35 -0.49 9.03
N LYS A 77 -16.12 0.64 9.69
CA LYS A 77 -17.15 1.40 10.38
C LYS A 77 -17.08 2.86 10.01
N LYS A 78 -18.24 3.42 9.64
CA LYS A 78 -18.41 4.85 9.39
C LYS A 78 -19.25 5.44 10.50
N ILE A 79 -18.67 6.36 11.28
CA ILE A 79 -19.29 7.00 12.45
C ILE A 79 -19.50 8.47 12.12
N ILE A 80 -20.70 8.97 12.30
CA ILE A 80 -21.00 10.40 12.13
C ILE A 80 -20.48 11.16 13.35
N LEU A 81 -19.58 12.13 13.12
CA LEU A 81 -19.02 12.97 14.17
C LEU A 81 -19.78 14.29 14.34
N SER A 82 -20.29 14.85 13.24
CA SER A 82 -20.96 16.15 13.25
C SER A 82 -22.08 16.18 12.23
N LYS A 83 -23.13 16.97 12.52
CA LYS A 83 -24.25 17.24 11.62
C LYS A 83 -24.47 18.74 11.51
N ASN A 84 -24.99 19.20 10.37
CA ASN A 84 -25.43 20.57 10.18
C ASN A 84 -26.80 20.81 10.82
N THR A 85 -27.31 22.05 10.74
CA THR A 85 -28.62 22.45 11.28
C THR A 85 -29.81 21.74 10.61
N LYS A 86 -29.61 21.17 9.42
CA LYS A 86 -30.60 20.36 8.69
C LYS A 86 -30.56 18.88 9.07
N GLY A 87 -29.64 18.48 9.96
CA GLY A 87 -29.46 17.09 10.38
C GLY A 87 -28.60 16.24 9.46
N GLU A 88 -28.02 16.82 8.40
CA GLU A 88 -27.13 16.12 7.47
C GLU A 88 -25.73 15.97 8.08
N ALA A 89 -25.13 14.82 7.89
CA ALA A 89 -23.79 14.56 8.40
C ALA A 89 -22.74 15.38 7.64
N THR A 90 -21.89 16.08 8.38
CA THR A 90 -20.82 16.95 7.86
C THR A 90 -19.44 16.40 8.11
N LYS A 91 -19.25 15.60 9.17
CA LYS A 91 -17.99 14.96 9.49
C LYS A 91 -18.20 13.49 9.82
N TYR A 92 -17.27 12.69 9.33
CA TYR A 92 -17.27 11.25 9.56
C TYR A 92 -15.94 10.80 10.14
N ASN A 93 -15.99 9.77 10.94
CA ASN A 93 -14.85 9.00 11.36
C ASN A 93 -14.94 7.61 10.72
N LEU A 94 -13.94 7.25 9.95
CA LEU A 94 -13.84 5.94 9.31
C LEU A 94 -12.83 5.11 10.08
N LYS A 95 -13.27 3.97 10.61
CA LYS A 95 -12.41 3.01 11.28
C LYS A 95 -12.29 1.76 10.42
N VAL A 96 -11.06 1.38 10.15
CA VAL A 96 -10.71 0.20 9.37
C VAL A 96 -9.86 -0.71 10.24
N ASN A 97 -10.21 -1.98 10.27
CA ASN A 97 -9.41 -3.03 10.87
C ASN A 97 -9.32 -4.18 9.89
N VAL A 98 -8.13 -4.67 9.60
CA VAL A 98 -7.90 -5.86 8.79
C VAL A 98 -6.90 -6.75 9.49
N ILE A 99 -7.24 -8.01 9.64
CA ILE A 99 -6.36 -9.04 10.17
C ILE A 99 -6.04 -10.00 9.03
N PHE A 100 -4.78 -10.06 8.65
CA PHE A 100 -4.26 -10.99 7.66
C PHE A 100 -3.57 -12.17 8.34
N ASN A 101 -3.90 -13.39 7.93
CA ASN A 101 -3.15 -14.59 8.23
C ASN A 101 -2.45 -15.05 6.95
N VAL A 102 -1.15 -15.05 6.98
CA VAL A 102 -0.30 -15.42 5.85
C VAL A 102 0.39 -16.73 6.17
N GLU A 103 0.14 -17.75 5.36
CA GLU A 103 0.75 -19.07 5.49
C GLU A 103 1.71 -19.30 4.33
N PHE A 104 2.95 -19.63 4.69
CA PHE A 104 4.01 -19.95 3.76
C PHE A 104 4.76 -21.19 4.25
N GLU A 105 4.81 -22.23 3.43
CA GLU A 105 5.32 -23.55 3.81
C GLU A 105 4.64 -24.06 5.11
N ASN A 106 5.41 -24.22 6.19
CA ASN A 106 4.93 -24.64 7.51
C ASN A 106 4.87 -23.47 8.52
N ASN A 107 5.01 -22.24 8.06
CA ASN A 107 4.99 -21.05 8.90
C ASN A 107 3.71 -20.26 8.66
N SER A 108 3.13 -19.75 9.74
CA SER A 108 2.01 -18.80 9.66
C SER A 108 2.35 -17.51 10.38
N LYS A 109 1.91 -16.39 9.83
CA LYS A 109 2.13 -15.06 10.39
C LYS A 109 0.82 -14.26 10.35
N GLU A 110 0.44 -13.74 11.51
CA GLU A 110 -0.65 -12.77 11.62
C GLU A 110 -0.12 -11.33 11.47
N ILE A 111 -0.81 -10.54 10.65
CA ILE A 111 -0.52 -9.12 10.44
C ILE A 111 -1.82 -8.36 10.69
N ILE A 112 -1.79 -7.45 11.66
CA ILE A 112 -2.95 -6.64 12.03
C ILE A 112 -2.72 -5.21 11.51
N PHE A 113 -3.67 -4.73 10.72
CA PHE A 113 -3.74 -3.35 10.25
C PHE A 113 -4.94 -2.65 10.86
N ASN A 114 -4.69 -1.55 11.58
CA ASN A 114 -5.72 -0.68 12.14
C ASN A 114 -5.45 0.75 11.67
N ASP A 115 -6.47 1.39 11.14
CA ASP A 115 -6.38 2.79 10.78
C ASP A 115 -7.68 3.55 11.05
N GLU A 116 -7.58 4.83 11.28
CA GLU A 116 -8.70 5.72 11.59
C GLU A 116 -8.54 7.04 10.84
N PHE A 117 -9.54 7.38 10.04
CA PHE A 117 -9.53 8.58 9.20
C PHE A 117 -10.71 9.48 9.55
N LYS A 118 -10.46 10.78 9.70
CA LYS A 118 -11.49 11.80 9.79
C LYS A 118 -11.69 12.45 8.43
N ILE A 119 -12.93 12.45 7.95
CA ILE A 119 -13.29 13.03 6.65
C ILE A 119 -14.35 14.09 6.87
N ASP A 120 -14.10 15.29 6.36
CA ASP A 120 -15.11 16.33 6.23
C ASP A 120 -15.89 16.10 4.93
N LYS A 121 -17.22 16.21 4.98
CA LYS A 121 -18.04 16.23 3.76
C LYS A 121 -17.68 17.51 3.00
N ILE A 122 -17.09 17.36 1.84
CA ILE A 122 -16.90 18.46 0.91
C ILE A 122 -18.30 18.83 0.43
N ASP A 123 -18.75 20.05 0.75
CA ASP A 123 -19.97 20.60 0.15
C ASP A 123 -19.68 20.81 -1.34
N ASP A 124 -20.31 20.00 -2.19
CA ASP A 124 -20.36 20.21 -3.64
C ASP A 124 -21.27 21.41 -3.97
N THR A 125 -21.01 22.55 -3.31
CA THR A 125 -21.65 23.81 -3.67
C THR A 125 -20.65 24.64 -4.50
N ILE A 126 -20.63 24.37 -5.78
CA ILE A 126 -20.25 25.36 -6.79
C ILE A 126 -21.43 25.48 -7.76
#